data_cd35e6a5e8506b2d504e5a966e5f8d9b
#
_entry.id   cd35e6a5e8506b2d504e5a966e5f8d9b
#
_cell.length_a   1.000
_cell.length_b   1.000
_cell.length_c   1.000
_cell.angle_alpha   90.00
_cell.angle_beta   90.00
_cell.angle_gamma   90.00
#
_symmetry.space_group_name_H-M   'P 1'
#
loop_
_entity.id
_entity.type
_entity.pdbx_description
1 polymer ?
#
loop_
_entity_poly.entity_id
_entity_poly.type
_entity_poly.pdbx_seq_one_letter_code
_entity_poly.pdbx_strand_id
1 'polypeptide(L)'
;MGPTLQLDETRERMIRKIRQVQPDIIITHDKNGEDILNPDHNNVAQFVFACSIQSNSNGYRLEGTKTTKQMRLFGFEPHQTELSKYVPGELIDISEVYDQKVEAMQCFKAQKHLINYYTERAHLRGNHLRRISGNNSYQYGESFSTFFPVAGDELV
;
A
#
# COMPACT_ATOMS: atom_id res chain seq x y z
N MET A 1 26.33 -12.69 -16.76
CA MET A 1 25.12 -11.83 -16.83
C MET A 1 24.99 -11.14 -15.49
N GLY A 2 25.02 -9.81 -15.48
CA GLY A 2 25.04 -9.03 -14.25
C GLY A 2 23.66 -8.85 -13.62
N PRO A 3 23.56 -8.39 -12.37
CA PRO A 3 22.31 -8.21 -11.62
C PRO A 3 21.29 -7.27 -12.31
N THR A 4 21.74 -6.44 -13.21
CA THR A 4 20.89 -5.48 -13.94
C THR A 4 19.87 -6.16 -14.88
N LEU A 5 20.25 -7.25 -15.55
CA LEU A 5 19.34 -7.99 -16.46
C LEU A 5 18.20 -8.67 -15.72
N GLN A 6 18.46 -9.22 -14.54
CA GLN A 6 17.44 -9.85 -13.71
C GLN A 6 16.43 -8.84 -13.16
N LEU A 7 16.88 -7.63 -12.81
CA LEU A 7 16.01 -6.53 -12.40
C LEU A 7 15.14 -6.04 -13.56
N ASP A 8 15.67 -6.00 -14.78
CA ASP A 8 14.93 -5.57 -15.96
C ASP A 8 13.82 -6.57 -16.34
N GLU A 9 14.10 -7.88 -16.30
CA GLU A 9 13.08 -8.91 -16.54
C GLU A 9 11.96 -8.87 -15.49
N THR A 10 12.31 -8.75 -14.22
CA THR A 10 11.32 -8.65 -13.13
C THR A 10 10.48 -7.39 -13.26
N ARG A 11 11.08 -6.28 -13.63
CA ARG A 11 10.41 -5.01 -13.90
C ARG A 11 9.45 -5.12 -15.07
N GLU A 12 9.90 -5.69 -16.18
CA GLU A 12 9.05 -5.90 -17.35
C GLU A 12 7.83 -6.78 -17.01
N ARG A 13 8.04 -7.89 -16.28
CA ARG A 13 6.95 -8.77 -15.84
C ARG A 13 5.93 -8.02 -14.97
N MET A 14 6.40 -7.19 -14.04
CA MET A 14 5.52 -6.40 -13.18
C MET A 14 4.72 -5.39 -14.01
N ILE A 15 5.37 -4.64 -14.91
CA ILE A 15 4.70 -3.66 -15.77
C ILE A 15 3.67 -4.34 -16.68
N ARG A 16 4.01 -5.49 -17.28
CA ARG A 16 3.05 -6.29 -18.06
C ARG A 16 1.86 -6.69 -17.23
N LYS A 17 2.08 -7.12 -15.97
CA LYS A 17 1.00 -7.50 -15.07
C LYS A 17 0.10 -6.32 -14.73
N ILE A 18 0.66 -5.17 -14.39
CA ILE A 18 -0.09 -3.94 -14.12
C ILE A 18 -0.90 -3.54 -15.36
N ARG A 19 -0.28 -3.55 -16.55
CA ARG A 19 -0.97 -3.23 -17.80
C ARG A 19 -2.07 -4.24 -18.16
N GLN A 20 -1.90 -5.49 -17.81
CA GLN A 20 -2.92 -6.54 -18.01
C GLN A 20 -4.13 -6.34 -17.09
N VAL A 21 -3.88 -6.02 -15.81
CA VAL A 21 -4.92 -5.88 -14.78
C VAL A 21 -5.65 -4.54 -14.90
N GLN A 22 -4.98 -3.47 -15.37
CA GLN A 22 -5.51 -2.10 -15.47
C GLN A 22 -6.13 -1.62 -14.15
N PRO A 23 -5.39 -1.66 -13.00
CA PRO A 23 -5.96 -1.33 -11.70
C PRO A 23 -6.25 0.16 -11.56
N ASP A 24 -7.28 0.51 -10.80
CA ASP A 24 -7.55 1.88 -10.35
C ASP A 24 -6.71 2.25 -9.12
N ILE A 25 -6.41 1.24 -8.30
CA ILE A 25 -5.67 1.39 -7.04
C ILE A 25 -4.59 0.30 -6.96
N ILE A 26 -3.39 0.71 -6.53
CA ILE A 26 -2.32 -0.21 -6.10
C ILE A 26 -2.01 0.08 -4.64
N ILE A 27 -1.98 -0.98 -3.83
CA ILE A 27 -1.56 -0.93 -2.43
C ILE A 27 -0.25 -1.73 -2.31
N THR A 28 0.76 -1.12 -1.69
CA THR A 28 2.08 -1.71 -1.49
C THR A 28 2.66 -1.30 -0.12
N HIS A 29 3.92 -1.61 0.14
CA HIS A 29 4.62 -1.08 1.31
C HIS A 29 4.74 0.45 1.24
N ASP A 30 4.85 1.12 2.40
CA ASP A 30 5.06 2.56 2.44
C ASP A 30 6.42 2.95 1.85
N LYS A 31 6.44 3.96 0.99
CA LYS A 31 7.67 4.41 0.32
C LYS A 31 8.53 5.33 1.19
N ASN A 32 7.89 6.03 2.13
CA ASN A 32 8.55 7.03 2.98
C ASN A 32 9.02 6.41 4.30
N GLY A 33 8.47 5.25 4.65
CA GLY A 33 8.87 4.52 5.82
C GLY A 33 10.26 3.93 5.66
N GLU A 34 11.12 4.16 6.64
CA GLU A 34 12.35 3.42 6.79
C GLU A 34 12.05 2.19 7.64
N ASP A 35 11.68 1.06 7.01
CA ASP A 35 11.60 -0.20 7.74
C ASP A 35 13.01 -0.71 8.03
N ILE A 36 13.52 -0.30 9.20
CA ILE A 36 14.88 -0.64 9.63
C ILE A 36 15.04 -2.15 9.84
N LEU A 37 13.95 -2.85 10.14
CA LEU A 37 13.98 -4.28 10.44
C LEU A 37 13.91 -5.14 9.19
N ASN A 38 13.31 -4.61 8.12
CA ASN A 38 13.16 -5.35 6.86
C ASN A 38 13.35 -4.43 5.65
N PRO A 39 14.59 -4.24 5.19
CA PRO A 39 14.89 -3.39 4.04
C PRO A 39 14.22 -3.83 2.74
N ASP A 40 13.78 -5.09 2.63
CA ASP A 40 13.05 -5.58 1.46
C ASP A 40 11.69 -4.88 1.29
N HIS A 41 11.06 -4.45 2.38
CA HIS A 41 9.81 -3.70 2.31
C HIS A 41 10.00 -2.37 1.56
N ASN A 42 11.07 -1.64 1.86
CA ASN A 42 11.41 -0.39 1.17
C ASN A 42 11.75 -0.64 -0.31
N ASN A 43 12.51 -1.70 -0.58
CA ASN A 43 12.86 -2.08 -1.96
C ASN A 43 11.61 -2.40 -2.77
N VAL A 44 10.66 -3.15 -2.20
CA VAL A 44 9.38 -3.46 -2.86
C VAL A 44 8.57 -2.20 -3.10
N ALA A 45 8.46 -1.29 -2.12
CA ALA A 45 7.75 -0.03 -2.28
C ALA A 45 8.29 0.79 -3.46
N GLN A 46 9.62 0.99 -3.52
CA GLN A 46 10.28 1.73 -4.59
C GLN A 46 10.12 1.04 -5.95
N PHE A 47 10.25 -0.28 -5.98
CA PHE A 47 10.09 -1.08 -7.18
C PHE A 47 8.67 -0.98 -7.76
N VAL A 48 7.66 -1.17 -6.92
CA VAL A 48 6.24 -1.07 -7.33
C VAL A 48 5.91 0.35 -7.79
N PHE A 49 6.39 1.37 -7.08
CA PHE A 49 6.24 2.76 -7.48
C PHE A 49 6.79 3.02 -8.88
N ALA A 50 8.06 2.61 -9.13
CA ALA A 50 8.70 2.79 -10.44
C ALA A 50 7.94 2.04 -11.56
N CYS A 51 7.51 0.80 -11.32
CA CYS A 51 6.74 0.01 -12.27
C CYS A 51 5.36 0.64 -12.57
N SER A 52 4.71 1.24 -11.56
CA SER A 52 3.44 1.93 -11.73
C SER A 52 3.56 3.14 -12.67
N ILE A 53 4.58 3.98 -12.46
CA ILE A 53 4.87 5.10 -13.35
C ILE A 53 5.16 4.63 -14.77
N GLN A 54 5.99 3.60 -14.92
CA GLN A 54 6.36 3.07 -16.22
C GLN A 54 5.20 2.38 -16.95
N SER A 55 4.24 1.81 -16.21
CA SER A 55 3.05 1.19 -16.80
C SER A 55 2.12 2.21 -17.45
N ASN A 56 2.09 3.44 -16.94
CA ASN A 56 1.32 4.57 -17.51
C ASN A 56 2.08 5.27 -18.67
N SER A 57 3.40 5.11 -18.76
CA SER A 57 4.24 5.82 -19.71
C SER A 57 4.19 5.22 -21.12
N ASN A 58 3.86 6.04 -22.11
CA ASN A 58 3.99 5.68 -23.54
C ASN A 58 5.43 5.47 -23.99
N GLY A 59 6.39 6.08 -23.29
CA GLY A 59 7.82 5.91 -23.56
C GLY A 59 8.36 4.52 -23.21
N TYR A 60 7.72 3.82 -22.30
CA TYR A 60 8.08 2.45 -21.94
C TYR A 60 7.31 1.45 -22.81
N ARG A 61 7.90 1.15 -23.97
CA ARG A 61 7.26 0.31 -24.98
C ARG A 61 7.40 -1.18 -24.63
N LEU A 62 6.27 -1.84 -24.43
CA LEU A 62 6.17 -3.30 -24.29
C LEU A 62 5.16 -3.81 -25.31
N GLU A 63 5.65 -4.59 -26.26
CA GLU A 63 4.83 -5.17 -27.32
C GLU A 63 3.65 -5.98 -26.75
N GLY A 64 2.48 -5.85 -27.39
CA GLY A 64 1.26 -6.56 -26.98
C GLY A 64 0.59 -6.00 -25.72
N THR A 65 1.04 -4.85 -25.20
CA THR A 65 0.42 -4.24 -24.01
C THR A 65 -0.11 -2.83 -24.30
N LYS A 66 -1.16 -2.43 -23.53
CA LYS A 66 -1.72 -1.09 -23.50
C LYS A 66 -1.30 -0.40 -22.20
N THR A 67 -0.91 0.87 -22.24
CA THR A 67 -0.62 1.67 -21.04
C THR A 67 -1.85 1.78 -20.13
N THR A 68 -1.61 1.92 -18.84
CA THR A 68 -2.67 2.12 -17.84
C THR A 68 -3.15 3.58 -17.85
N LYS A 69 -4.32 3.82 -17.27
CA LYS A 69 -4.72 5.15 -16.80
C LYS A 69 -3.89 5.54 -15.56
N GLN A 70 -4.00 6.80 -15.16
CA GLN A 70 -3.49 7.23 -13.84
C GLN A 70 -4.19 6.41 -12.76
N MET A 71 -3.39 5.74 -11.92
CA MET A 71 -3.85 4.95 -10.78
C MET A 71 -3.44 5.62 -9.47
N ARG A 72 -4.22 5.39 -8.43
CA ARG A 72 -3.86 5.83 -7.08
C ARG A 72 -2.95 4.80 -6.42
N LEU A 73 -1.87 5.27 -5.79
CA LEU A 73 -0.92 4.43 -5.08
C LEU A 73 -0.97 4.74 -3.59
N PHE A 74 -1.08 3.68 -2.80
CA PHE A 74 -1.11 3.74 -1.35
C PHE A 74 -0.07 2.81 -0.74
N GLY A 75 0.54 3.28 0.36
CA GLY A 75 1.36 2.44 1.22
C GLY A 75 0.56 2.02 2.45
N PHE A 76 0.45 0.70 2.70
CA PHE A 76 -0.16 0.25 3.94
C PHE A 76 0.74 0.57 5.14
N GLU A 77 0.14 0.70 6.31
CA GLU A 77 0.83 1.00 7.56
C GLU A 77 1.87 -0.08 7.90
N PRO A 78 3.17 0.28 8.05
CA PRO A 78 4.21 -0.69 8.29
C PRO A 78 4.14 -1.27 9.71
N HIS A 79 4.77 -2.44 9.89
CA HIS A 79 5.04 -2.97 11.21
C HIS A 79 5.96 -2.01 11.99
N GLN A 80 5.67 -1.79 13.25
CA GLN A 80 6.39 -0.82 14.10
C GLN A 80 6.40 0.61 13.52
N THR A 81 5.22 1.12 13.28
CA THR A 81 4.96 2.46 12.73
C THR A 81 5.77 3.55 13.41
N GLU A 82 5.96 3.45 14.71
CA GLU A 82 6.69 4.40 15.56
C GLU A 82 8.17 4.52 15.18
N LEU A 83 8.75 3.49 14.57
CA LEU A 83 10.15 3.44 14.16
C LEU A 83 10.35 3.72 12.67
N SER A 84 9.27 3.80 11.89
CA SER A 84 9.33 3.81 10.42
C SER A 84 9.12 5.20 9.81
N LYS A 85 8.95 6.26 10.60
CA LYS A 85 8.59 7.61 10.12
C LYS A 85 7.30 7.63 9.24
N TYR A 86 6.46 6.63 9.39
CA TYR A 86 5.21 6.53 8.65
C TYR A 86 4.27 7.68 9.01
N VAL A 87 3.68 8.30 7.98
CA VAL A 87 2.67 9.34 8.14
C VAL A 87 1.38 8.89 7.48
N PRO A 88 0.29 8.71 8.23
CA PRO A 88 -1.03 8.41 7.66
C PRO A 88 -1.49 9.53 6.72
N GLY A 89 -1.87 9.17 5.51
CA GLY A 89 -2.52 10.09 4.56
C GLY A 89 -4.03 9.89 4.53
N GLU A 90 -4.48 8.63 4.54
CA GLU A 90 -5.90 8.28 4.57
C GLU A 90 -6.19 7.30 5.71
N LEU A 91 -7.39 7.44 6.29
CA LEU A 91 -7.93 6.52 7.28
C LEU A 91 -9.22 5.93 6.74
N ILE A 92 -9.30 4.61 6.73
CA ILE A 92 -10.43 3.87 6.18
C ILE A 92 -11.13 3.09 7.29
N ASP A 93 -12.45 3.26 7.41
CA ASP A 93 -13.26 2.44 8.29
C ASP A 93 -13.33 1.00 7.78
N ILE A 94 -13.01 0.05 8.65
CA ILE A 94 -13.07 -1.38 8.37
C ILE A 94 -14.01 -2.11 9.34
N SER A 95 -14.88 -1.38 10.05
CA SER A 95 -15.70 -1.97 11.12
C SER A 95 -16.55 -3.14 10.62
N GLU A 96 -17.12 -3.04 9.43
CA GLU A 96 -17.94 -4.11 8.85
C GLU A 96 -17.16 -5.35 8.40
N VAL A 97 -15.86 -5.20 8.11
CA VAL A 97 -15.00 -6.28 7.59
C VAL A 97 -13.90 -6.69 8.57
N TYR A 98 -13.94 -6.16 9.79
CA TYR A 98 -12.89 -6.40 10.79
C TYR A 98 -12.72 -7.89 11.12
N ASP A 99 -13.81 -8.62 11.32
CA ASP A 99 -13.75 -10.05 11.62
C ASP A 99 -13.13 -10.84 10.47
N GLN A 100 -13.47 -10.50 9.23
CA GLN A 100 -12.85 -11.10 8.05
C GLN A 100 -11.33 -10.84 7.98
N LYS A 101 -10.89 -9.63 8.36
CA LYS A 101 -9.47 -9.30 8.49
C LYS A 101 -8.78 -10.19 9.52
N VAL A 102 -9.38 -10.37 10.70
CA VAL A 102 -8.84 -11.22 11.77
C VAL A 102 -8.73 -12.68 11.29
N GLU A 103 -9.77 -13.22 10.67
CA GLU A 103 -9.75 -14.57 10.09
C GLU A 103 -8.63 -14.72 9.06
N ALA A 104 -8.45 -13.76 8.17
CA ALA A 104 -7.37 -13.77 7.18
C ALA A 104 -5.99 -13.80 7.86
N MET A 105 -5.78 -12.99 8.91
CA MET A 105 -4.51 -13.01 9.67
C MET A 105 -4.26 -14.36 10.35
N GLN A 106 -5.29 -15.05 10.82
CA GLN A 106 -5.17 -16.36 11.46
C GLN A 106 -4.67 -17.45 10.51
N CYS A 107 -4.79 -17.27 9.20
CA CYS A 107 -4.24 -18.18 8.20
C CYS A 107 -2.70 -18.21 8.22
N PHE A 108 -2.04 -17.15 8.70
CA PHE A 108 -0.59 -17.03 8.75
C PHE A 108 0.00 -17.62 10.04
N LYS A 109 0.05 -18.94 10.11
CA LYS A 109 0.44 -19.70 11.32
C LYS A 109 1.81 -19.32 11.89
N ALA A 110 2.76 -18.93 11.04
CA ALA A 110 4.10 -18.52 11.44
C ALA A 110 4.14 -17.12 12.11
N GLN A 111 3.11 -16.31 11.93
CA GLN A 111 3.05 -14.91 12.40
C GLN A 111 1.94 -14.66 13.42
N LYS A 112 1.53 -15.67 14.15
CA LYS A 112 0.44 -15.55 15.15
C LYS A 112 0.68 -14.46 16.20
N HIS A 113 1.94 -14.19 16.54
CA HIS A 113 2.32 -13.16 17.50
C HIS A 113 1.98 -11.72 17.02
N LEU A 114 1.77 -11.54 15.71
CA LEU A 114 1.40 -10.23 15.14
C LEU A 114 -0.11 -9.96 15.17
N ILE A 115 -0.95 -10.97 15.43
CA ILE A 115 -2.41 -10.79 15.41
C ILE A 115 -2.82 -9.74 16.44
N ASN A 116 -2.34 -9.83 17.68
CA ASN A 116 -2.66 -8.86 18.72
C ASN A 116 -2.19 -7.46 18.34
N TYR A 117 -0.98 -7.33 17.80
CA TYR A 117 -0.45 -6.05 17.34
C TYR A 117 -1.36 -5.38 16.31
N TYR A 118 -1.78 -6.11 15.28
CA TYR A 118 -2.61 -5.53 14.21
C TYR A 118 -4.07 -5.32 14.63
N THR A 119 -4.60 -6.11 15.57
CA THR A 119 -5.94 -5.88 16.14
C THR A 119 -5.96 -4.64 17.02
N GLU A 120 -4.96 -4.43 17.87
CA GLU A 120 -4.79 -3.20 18.65
C GLU A 120 -4.62 -1.98 17.75
N ARG A 121 -3.85 -2.12 16.68
CA ARG A 121 -3.66 -1.06 15.68
C ARG A 121 -4.98 -0.70 15.00
N ALA A 122 -5.81 -1.66 14.64
CA ALA A 122 -7.12 -1.41 14.05
C ALA A 122 -8.04 -0.63 15.00
N HIS A 123 -8.04 -0.95 16.29
CA HIS A 123 -8.75 -0.18 17.32
C HIS A 123 -8.23 1.26 17.42
N LEU A 124 -6.90 1.45 17.44
CA LEU A 124 -6.30 2.77 17.48
C LEU A 124 -6.72 3.62 16.27
N ARG A 125 -6.72 3.04 15.08
CA ARG A 125 -7.15 3.74 13.86
C ARG A 125 -8.65 4.04 13.86
N GLY A 126 -9.48 3.16 14.41
CA GLY A 126 -10.91 3.44 14.67
C GLY A 126 -11.09 4.64 15.60
N ASN A 127 -10.29 4.75 16.68
CA ASN A 127 -10.28 5.93 17.56
C ASN A 127 -9.90 7.21 16.81
N HIS A 128 -8.90 7.17 15.93
CA HIS A 128 -8.51 8.32 15.11
C HIS A 128 -9.63 8.72 14.15
N LEU A 129 -10.25 7.75 13.48
CA LEU A 129 -11.40 8.00 12.59
C LEU A 129 -12.51 8.76 13.30
N ARG A 130 -12.94 8.27 14.49
CA ARG A 130 -13.98 8.94 15.29
C ARG A 130 -13.61 10.38 15.64
N ARG A 131 -12.36 10.61 16.05
CA ARG A 131 -11.89 11.95 16.46
C ARG A 131 -11.83 12.93 15.29
N ILE A 132 -11.46 12.47 14.09
CA ILE A 132 -11.30 13.33 12.92
C ILE A 132 -12.65 13.58 12.24
N SER A 133 -13.48 12.55 12.09
CA SER A 133 -14.76 12.64 11.39
C SER A 133 -15.95 13.08 12.26
N GLY A 134 -15.85 12.95 13.59
CA GLY A 134 -16.98 13.09 14.50
C GLY A 134 -17.98 11.91 14.45
N ASN A 135 -17.74 10.91 13.61
CA ASN A 135 -18.65 9.75 13.50
C ASN A 135 -18.28 8.66 14.51
N ASN A 136 -19.13 8.48 15.52
CA ASN A 136 -18.93 7.52 16.60
C ASN A 136 -19.18 6.05 16.21
N SER A 137 -19.69 5.76 15.02
CA SER A 137 -19.93 4.39 14.56
C SER A 137 -18.64 3.65 14.16
N TYR A 138 -17.57 4.37 13.83
CA TYR A 138 -16.30 3.79 13.43
C TYR A 138 -15.59 3.12 14.61
N GLN A 139 -15.51 1.79 14.59
CA GLN A 139 -14.87 1.01 15.67
C GLN A 139 -13.44 0.61 15.34
N TYR A 140 -13.20 0.25 14.09
CA TYR A 140 -11.93 -0.24 13.57
C TYR A 140 -11.53 0.52 12.33
N GLY A 141 -10.23 0.72 12.14
CA GLY A 141 -9.73 1.42 10.97
C GLY A 141 -8.41 0.85 10.47
N GLU A 142 -8.09 1.19 9.25
CA GLU A 142 -6.76 1.06 8.66
C GLU A 142 -6.26 2.42 8.22
N SER A 143 -4.95 2.58 8.16
CA SER A 143 -4.34 3.78 7.61
C SER A 143 -3.46 3.46 6.42
N PHE A 144 -3.42 4.39 5.49
CA PHE A 144 -2.61 4.32 4.29
C PHE A 144 -1.86 5.63 4.08
N SER A 145 -0.60 5.55 3.68
CA SER A 145 0.11 6.71 3.15
C SER A 145 -0.22 6.91 1.69
N THR A 146 -0.17 8.15 1.22
CA THR A 146 -0.38 8.49 -0.19
C THR A 146 0.95 8.68 -0.89
N PHE A 147 1.09 8.16 -2.10
CA PHE A 147 2.31 8.32 -2.91
C PHE A 147 2.32 9.65 -3.68
N PHE A 148 1.14 10.17 -3.96
CA PHE A 148 0.96 11.45 -4.65
C PHE A 148 0.02 12.35 -3.86
N PRO A 149 0.20 13.67 -3.94
CA PRO A 149 -0.80 14.60 -3.42
C PRO A 149 -2.11 14.45 -4.22
N VAL A 150 -3.20 14.76 -3.55
CA VAL A 150 -4.50 14.89 -4.22
C VAL A 150 -4.45 16.14 -5.12
N ALA A 151 -4.91 16.00 -6.36
CA ALA A 151 -5.05 17.10 -7.29
C ALA A 151 -6.54 17.30 -7.63
N GLY A 152 -7.01 18.51 -7.50
CA GLY A 152 -8.40 18.90 -7.75
C GLY A 152 -8.53 20.41 -7.89
N ASP A 153 -9.71 20.85 -8.29
CA ASP A 153 -10.02 22.28 -8.47
C ASP A 153 -10.39 22.97 -7.14
N GLU A 154 -10.63 22.19 -6.09
CA GLU A 154 -10.98 22.66 -4.75
C GLU A 154 -10.34 21.77 -3.67
N LEU A 155 -10.29 22.26 -2.43
CA LEU A 155 -9.88 21.48 -1.26
C LEU A 155 -10.95 20.43 -0.93
N VAL A 156 -10.53 19.17 -0.76
CA VAL A 156 -11.39 18.03 -0.43
C VAL A 156 -11.14 17.64 1.00
#